data_274c664ba304b9aaf3d98695dee90257
#
_entry.id   274c664ba304b9aaf3d98695dee90257
#
_cell.length_a   1.000
_cell.length_b   1.000
_cell.length_c   1.000
_cell.angle_alpha   90.00
_cell.angle_beta   90.00
_cell.angle_gamma   90.00
#
_symmetry.space_group_name_H-M   'P 1'
#
loop_
_entity.id
_entity.type
_entity.pdbx_description
1 polymer ?
#
loop_
_entity_poly.entity_id
_entity_poly.type
_entity_poly.pdbx_seq_one_letter_code
_entity_poly.pdbx_strand_id
1 'polypeptide(L)'
;MKKISRALVSLAALAGVTLAWAQPLETRDAIHLQEMRSKVIAAKKSKVYYTGERFDLDQLPHYRPEQAITGTIRIWGLNYLGDCMLGEYWEKGFRHYHPNVKIEYTLPTALTSTSGLVAGTCDLGANRRMTMTELLQFERVYNYDPLEIPLATGSLDVSGWSEVMAVFVNIENPIDQLTLKQLDGIYGAERDGGWVGTVWHPEFARAAAGNIRTWGQLGATGEWAGQPIHPYSPTVRYDTATKFSDAVLHGSDKWNEQTRMFGNYPENGEFLTWFMNIARGVSHDRYAIGYGGAQIKTDRMKLVAIQAEDGGPFLRPTRQTIQARTFPLFQANYWYVNRKPGQPLDPKVREFLRYVLSQEGQSEVVRDGKYLPVNATLVHEALKKLD
;
A
#
# COMPACT_ATOMS: atom_id res chain seq x y z
N MET A 1 58.04 -52.24 6.53
CA MET A 1 57.24 -52.29 5.32
C MET A 1 55.78 -52.60 5.71
N LYS A 2 54.98 -51.61 5.90
CA LYS A 2 53.52 -51.81 6.10
C LYS A 2 52.78 -50.86 5.19
N LYS A 3 51.98 -51.44 4.33
CA LYS A 3 51.12 -50.77 3.35
C LYS A 3 50.04 -49.97 4.08
N ILE A 4 49.94 -48.67 3.82
CA ILE A 4 48.82 -47.86 4.22
C ILE A 4 47.90 -47.77 3.00
N SER A 5 46.75 -48.40 3.16
CA SER A 5 45.68 -48.48 2.16
C SER A 5 44.91 -47.16 2.09
N ARG A 6 44.72 -46.68 0.92
CA ARG A 6 43.95 -45.48 0.56
C ARG A 6 42.46 -45.76 0.85
N ALA A 7 41.84 -44.89 1.64
CA ALA A 7 40.40 -44.66 1.61
C ALA A 7 40.19 -43.25 1.13
N LEU A 8 40.06 -43.08 -0.16
CA LEU A 8 39.45 -41.89 -0.79
C LEU A 8 37.93 -42.14 -0.72
N VAL A 9 37.32 -41.57 0.30
CA VAL A 9 35.87 -41.48 0.36
C VAL A 9 35.46 -40.28 -0.49
N SER A 10 34.69 -40.57 -1.51
CA SER A 10 34.05 -39.64 -2.45
C SER A 10 33.14 -38.68 -1.71
N LEU A 11 33.57 -37.43 -1.58
CA LEU A 11 32.73 -36.26 -1.19
C LEU A 11 32.44 -35.46 -2.46
N ALA A 12 31.63 -36.01 -3.35
CA ALA A 12 31.21 -35.35 -4.55
C ALA A 12 29.81 -35.78 -4.98
N ALA A 13 28.79 -35.43 -4.21
CA ALA A 13 27.40 -35.47 -4.67
C ALA A 13 26.43 -34.76 -3.71
N LEU A 14 26.69 -33.51 -3.33
CA LEU A 14 25.70 -32.69 -2.59
C LEU A 14 25.76 -31.20 -2.95
N ALA A 15 26.35 -30.85 -4.08
CA ALA A 15 26.44 -29.46 -4.55
C ALA A 15 25.57 -29.16 -5.78
N GLY A 16 24.55 -29.97 -6.05
CA GLY A 16 23.84 -29.92 -7.34
C GLY A 16 22.35 -29.56 -7.34
N VAL A 17 21.72 -29.19 -6.23
CA VAL A 17 20.25 -29.04 -6.24
C VAL A 17 19.72 -27.70 -5.74
N THR A 18 20.52 -26.74 -5.33
CA THR A 18 20.01 -25.48 -4.75
C THR A 18 20.26 -24.21 -5.56
N LEU A 19 20.77 -24.27 -6.78
CA LEU A 19 21.07 -23.07 -7.57
C LEU A 19 19.95 -22.61 -8.54
N ALA A 20 18.87 -23.38 -8.67
CA ALA A 20 17.83 -23.06 -9.67
C ALA A 20 16.79 -21.99 -9.22
N TRP A 21 16.79 -21.56 -7.96
CA TRP A 21 15.76 -20.70 -7.41
C TRP A 21 16.28 -19.53 -6.55
N ALA A 22 17.55 -19.18 -6.67
CA ALA A 22 18.02 -17.96 -6.02
C ALA A 22 17.29 -16.77 -6.61
N GLN A 23 16.50 -16.07 -5.79
CA GLN A 23 15.94 -14.79 -6.20
C GLN A 23 17.08 -13.83 -6.52
N PRO A 24 16.94 -12.99 -7.56
CA PRO A 24 17.85 -11.89 -7.74
C PRO A 24 17.92 -11.08 -6.45
N LEU A 25 19.12 -10.84 -5.94
CA LEU A 25 19.30 -9.98 -4.77
C LEU A 25 18.82 -8.57 -5.13
N GLU A 26 18.01 -8.00 -4.24
CA GLU A 26 17.63 -6.61 -4.37
C GLU A 26 18.89 -5.73 -4.38
N THR A 27 19.03 -4.89 -5.39
CA THR A 27 20.14 -3.95 -5.40
C THR A 27 20.00 -2.93 -4.28
N ARG A 28 21.11 -2.68 -3.58
CA ARG A 28 21.21 -1.64 -2.55
C ARG A 28 21.96 -0.40 -3.04
N ASP A 29 22.29 -0.33 -4.30
CA ASP A 29 22.82 0.87 -4.91
C ASP A 29 21.74 1.96 -4.96
N ALA A 30 21.67 2.73 -3.88
CA ALA A 30 20.66 3.75 -3.68
C ALA A 30 20.71 4.86 -4.75
N ILE A 31 21.90 5.19 -5.25
CA ILE A 31 22.07 6.23 -6.27
C ILE A 31 21.49 5.73 -7.59
N HIS A 32 21.89 4.56 -8.03
CA HIS A 32 21.42 3.96 -9.28
C HIS A 32 19.89 3.75 -9.27
N LEU A 33 19.34 3.21 -8.16
CA LEU A 33 17.89 3.05 -8.00
C LEU A 33 17.16 4.38 -8.06
N GLN A 34 17.71 5.43 -7.44
CA GLN A 34 17.11 6.76 -7.44
C GLN A 34 17.12 7.39 -8.84
N GLU A 35 18.20 7.22 -9.59
CA GLU A 35 18.29 7.71 -10.98
C GLU A 35 17.27 7.01 -11.89
N MET A 36 17.18 5.67 -11.82
CA MET A 36 16.20 4.91 -12.59
C MET A 36 14.77 5.29 -12.23
N ARG A 37 14.47 5.40 -10.93
CA ARG A 37 13.16 5.83 -10.43
C ARG A 37 12.83 7.23 -10.95
N SER A 38 13.74 8.17 -10.86
CA SER A 38 13.54 9.56 -11.28
C SER A 38 13.18 9.66 -12.78
N LYS A 39 13.79 8.86 -13.64
CA LYS A 39 13.46 8.80 -15.07
C LYS A 39 12.02 8.31 -15.30
N VAL A 40 11.63 7.23 -14.61
CA VAL A 40 10.26 6.67 -14.71
C VAL A 40 9.21 7.67 -14.20
N ILE A 41 9.48 8.34 -13.09
CA ILE A 41 8.57 9.33 -12.51
C ILE A 41 8.44 10.56 -13.39
N ALA A 42 9.55 11.11 -13.89
CA ALA A 42 9.53 12.28 -14.78
C ALA A 42 8.65 12.06 -16.02
N ALA A 43 8.70 10.86 -16.61
CA ALA A 43 7.87 10.50 -17.76
C ALA A 43 6.36 10.41 -17.43
N LYS A 44 6.00 10.25 -16.16
CA LYS A 44 4.60 10.08 -15.70
C LYS A 44 4.04 11.30 -15.00
N LYS A 45 4.87 12.24 -14.54
CA LYS A 45 4.47 13.33 -13.62
C LYS A 45 3.28 14.14 -14.14
N SER A 46 3.29 14.54 -15.40
CA SER A 46 2.22 15.34 -16.02
C SER A 46 1.15 14.52 -16.75
N LYS A 47 1.29 13.17 -16.80
CA LYS A 47 0.33 12.31 -17.52
C LYS A 47 -0.96 12.17 -16.71
N VAL A 48 -2.10 12.41 -17.36
CA VAL A 48 -3.45 12.19 -16.81
C VAL A 48 -3.96 10.83 -17.28
N TYR A 49 -4.46 10.00 -16.38
CA TYR A 49 -4.89 8.64 -16.69
C TYR A 49 -6.41 8.48 -16.76
N TYR A 50 -7.17 9.26 -15.99
CA TYR A 50 -8.63 9.17 -15.95
C TYR A 50 -9.29 10.20 -16.88
N THR A 51 -8.87 10.25 -18.14
CA THR A 51 -9.30 11.29 -19.11
C THR A 51 -10.74 11.16 -19.61
N GLY A 52 -11.30 9.94 -19.59
CA GLY A 52 -12.67 9.66 -20.03
C GLY A 52 -13.69 9.55 -18.89
N GLU A 53 -13.26 9.75 -17.66
CA GLU A 53 -14.08 9.57 -16.48
C GLU A 53 -14.73 10.87 -16.04
N ARG A 54 -16.00 10.76 -15.66
CA ARG A 54 -16.70 11.81 -14.92
C ARG A 54 -16.85 11.36 -13.47
N PHE A 55 -16.29 12.13 -12.55
CA PHE A 55 -16.47 11.95 -11.13
C PHE A 55 -17.56 12.92 -10.67
N ASP A 56 -18.55 12.41 -9.94
CA ASP A 56 -19.57 13.24 -9.33
C ASP A 56 -18.99 13.97 -8.10
N LEU A 57 -18.73 15.24 -8.26
CA LEU A 57 -18.26 16.14 -7.21
C LEU A 57 -19.35 17.12 -6.75
N ASP A 58 -20.54 17.09 -7.35
CA ASP A 58 -21.59 18.09 -7.12
C ASP A 58 -22.14 18.06 -5.69
N GLN A 59 -21.97 16.93 -5.01
CA GLN A 59 -22.35 16.77 -3.60
C GLN A 59 -21.30 17.25 -2.60
N LEU A 60 -20.13 17.66 -3.08
CA LEU A 60 -19.07 18.22 -2.23
C LEU A 60 -19.33 19.70 -1.97
N PRO A 61 -19.03 20.19 -0.75
CA PRO A 61 -19.17 21.60 -0.47
C PRO A 61 -18.19 22.44 -1.28
N HIS A 62 -18.64 23.60 -1.76
CA HIS A 62 -17.73 24.60 -2.34
C HIS A 62 -16.85 25.22 -1.26
N TYR A 63 -15.59 25.46 -1.60
CA TYR A 63 -14.68 26.13 -0.69
C TYR A 63 -15.04 27.61 -0.52
N ARG A 64 -15.25 28.01 0.71
CA ARG A 64 -15.40 29.41 1.12
C ARG A 64 -14.47 29.64 2.31
N PRO A 65 -13.50 30.60 2.21
CA PRO A 65 -12.68 30.98 3.35
C PRO A 65 -13.54 31.38 4.54
N GLU A 66 -13.27 30.85 5.72
CA GLU A 66 -13.93 31.29 6.95
C GLU A 66 -13.14 32.42 7.62
N GLN A 67 -11.82 32.46 7.37
CA GLN A 67 -10.95 33.47 7.94
C GLN A 67 -9.76 33.77 7.02
N ALA A 68 -9.22 34.99 7.12
CA ALA A 68 -7.96 35.32 6.47
C ALA A 68 -6.80 34.65 7.24
N ILE A 69 -5.94 33.97 6.51
CA ILE A 69 -4.77 33.30 7.09
C ILE A 69 -3.49 33.72 6.39
N THR A 70 -2.38 33.62 7.11
CA THR A 70 -1.02 33.92 6.62
C THR A 70 -0.02 32.92 7.17
N GLY A 71 1.19 32.95 6.64
CA GLY A 71 2.30 32.12 7.15
C GLY A 71 2.58 30.91 6.29
N THR A 72 3.30 29.95 6.86
CA THR A 72 3.75 28.75 6.13
C THR A 72 3.04 27.51 6.65
N ILE A 73 2.59 26.66 5.73
CA ILE A 73 2.13 25.29 6.01
C ILE A 73 3.24 24.33 5.56
N ARG A 74 3.81 23.60 6.48
CA ARG A 74 4.88 22.63 6.22
C ARG A 74 4.29 21.25 6.09
N ILE A 75 4.49 20.61 4.96
CA ILE A 75 3.92 19.29 4.61
C ILE A 75 5.06 18.29 4.42
N TRP A 76 5.09 17.24 5.22
CA TRP A 76 6.07 16.16 5.09
C TRP A 76 5.40 14.85 4.72
N GLY A 77 6.13 13.97 4.03
CA GLY A 77 5.70 12.58 3.86
C GLY A 77 5.66 12.06 2.45
N LEU A 78 4.47 11.71 2.00
CA LEU A 78 4.18 10.91 0.82
C LEU A 78 4.84 11.46 -0.45
N ASN A 79 5.90 10.78 -0.89
CA ASN A 79 6.66 11.14 -2.09
C ASN A 79 5.79 11.18 -3.36
N TYR A 80 4.76 10.35 -3.45
CA TYR A 80 3.85 10.33 -4.60
C TYR A 80 3.07 11.63 -4.80
N LEU A 81 2.88 12.44 -3.74
CA LEU A 81 2.30 13.78 -3.85
C LEU A 81 3.25 14.75 -4.58
N GLY A 82 4.57 14.58 -4.40
CA GLY A 82 5.60 15.34 -5.13
C GLY A 82 5.93 14.76 -6.53
N ASP A 83 5.70 13.45 -6.70
CA ASP A 83 5.91 12.74 -7.95
C ASP A 83 4.80 12.98 -9.00
N CYS A 84 3.75 13.72 -8.65
CA CYS A 84 2.64 14.13 -9.51
C CYS A 84 2.43 15.66 -9.44
N MET A 85 1.43 16.17 -10.15
CA MET A 85 1.12 17.61 -10.17
C MET A 85 0.17 18.05 -9.04
N LEU A 86 -0.38 17.11 -8.29
CA LEU A 86 -1.47 17.39 -7.34
C LEU A 86 -1.06 18.40 -6.25
N GLY A 87 0.14 18.25 -5.68
CA GLY A 87 0.65 19.22 -4.69
C GLY A 87 0.72 20.64 -5.23
N GLU A 88 1.23 20.79 -6.47
CA GLU A 88 1.34 22.09 -7.14
C GLU A 88 -0.06 22.68 -7.48
N TYR A 89 -1.00 21.81 -7.87
CA TYR A 89 -2.37 22.24 -8.16
C TYR A 89 -3.09 22.72 -6.90
N TRP A 90 -2.98 21.98 -5.81
CA TRP A 90 -3.55 22.41 -4.52
C TRP A 90 -2.91 23.70 -4.00
N GLU A 91 -1.58 23.84 -4.08
CA GLU A 91 -0.92 25.08 -3.69
C GLU A 91 -1.45 26.26 -4.50
N LYS A 92 -1.48 26.13 -5.83
CA LYS A 92 -1.95 27.19 -6.71
C LYS A 92 -3.42 27.54 -6.45
N GLY A 93 -4.30 26.56 -6.34
CA GLY A 93 -5.72 26.76 -6.09
C GLY A 93 -5.99 27.35 -4.71
N PHE A 94 -5.33 26.87 -3.67
CA PHE A 94 -5.47 27.39 -2.31
C PHE A 94 -4.96 28.84 -2.20
N ARG A 95 -3.84 29.17 -2.82
CA ARG A 95 -3.29 30.54 -2.84
C ARG A 95 -4.15 31.54 -3.59
N HIS A 96 -5.06 31.11 -4.46
CA HIS A 96 -6.07 32.00 -5.04
C HIS A 96 -6.96 32.63 -3.96
N TYR A 97 -7.28 31.88 -2.91
CA TYR A 97 -8.08 32.34 -1.77
C TYR A 97 -7.22 32.97 -0.66
N HIS A 98 -6.00 32.46 -0.49
CA HIS A 98 -5.07 32.83 0.59
C HIS A 98 -3.68 33.19 0.05
N PRO A 99 -3.54 34.38 -0.62
CA PRO A 99 -2.30 34.72 -1.33
C PRO A 99 -1.07 34.89 -0.43
N ASN A 100 -1.27 35.09 0.87
CA ASN A 100 -0.21 35.29 1.86
C ASN A 100 0.20 33.99 2.57
N VAL A 101 -0.29 32.85 2.11
CA VAL A 101 0.12 31.54 2.62
C VAL A 101 1.19 30.95 1.69
N LYS A 102 2.24 30.40 2.30
CA LYS A 102 3.26 29.59 1.65
C LYS A 102 3.05 28.12 2.02
N ILE A 103 3.18 27.22 1.05
CA ILE A 103 3.22 25.77 1.31
C ILE A 103 4.63 25.29 1.03
N GLU A 104 5.21 24.54 1.99
CA GLU A 104 6.53 23.94 1.87
C GLU A 104 6.40 22.41 1.93
N TYR A 105 6.91 21.74 0.91
CA TYR A 105 6.87 20.29 0.79
C TYR A 105 8.22 19.66 1.08
N THR A 106 8.25 18.63 1.94
CA THR A 106 9.37 17.73 2.18
C THR A 106 8.86 16.30 2.04
N LEU A 107 8.96 15.73 0.86
CA LEU A 107 8.26 14.51 0.45
C LEU A 107 9.21 13.37 0.02
N PRO A 108 10.18 12.94 0.86
CA PRO A 108 11.10 11.88 0.48
C PRO A 108 10.47 10.48 0.53
N THR A 109 9.56 10.24 1.48
CA THR A 109 8.84 8.98 1.67
C THR A 109 7.69 9.18 2.67
N ALA A 110 6.65 8.36 2.55
CA ALA A 110 5.49 8.39 3.47
C ALA A 110 5.90 8.32 4.96
N LEU A 111 6.92 7.55 5.29
CA LEU A 111 7.39 7.37 6.68
C LEU A 111 7.86 8.67 7.35
N THR A 112 8.30 9.67 6.59
CA THR A 112 8.74 10.95 7.18
C THR A 112 7.59 11.80 7.69
N SER A 113 6.35 11.50 7.34
CA SER A 113 5.15 12.18 7.87
C SER A 113 5.08 12.05 9.39
N THR A 114 5.18 10.84 9.89
CA THR A 114 5.11 10.54 11.34
C THR A 114 6.27 11.18 12.09
N SER A 115 7.49 11.01 11.58
CA SER A 115 8.68 11.61 12.20
C SER A 115 8.61 13.14 12.23
N GLY A 116 8.10 13.76 11.15
CA GLY A 116 7.91 15.21 11.08
C GLY A 116 6.88 15.73 12.08
N LEU A 117 5.76 15.02 12.25
CA LEU A 117 4.73 15.36 13.24
C LEU A 117 5.26 15.20 14.67
N VAL A 118 5.96 14.10 14.95
CA VAL A 118 6.54 13.84 16.28
C VAL A 118 7.58 14.88 16.64
N ALA A 119 8.43 15.29 15.71
CA ALA A 119 9.45 16.30 15.91
C ALA A 119 8.92 17.75 15.87
N GLY A 120 7.63 17.97 15.54
CA GLY A 120 7.06 19.32 15.37
C GLY A 120 7.65 20.10 14.19
N THR A 121 8.26 19.42 13.23
CA THR A 121 8.90 20.05 12.06
C THR A 121 7.95 20.22 10.89
N CYS A 122 6.79 19.57 10.90
CA CYS A 122 5.72 19.78 9.93
C CYS A 122 4.38 20.06 10.63
N ASP A 123 3.48 20.72 9.89
CA ASP A 123 2.12 21.00 10.32
C ASP A 123 1.15 19.92 9.84
N LEU A 124 1.45 19.31 8.69
CA LEU A 124 0.69 18.22 8.06
C LEU A 124 1.62 17.08 7.66
N GLY A 125 1.23 15.87 8.01
CA GLY A 125 1.83 14.64 7.52
C GLY A 125 0.99 14.04 6.39
N ALA A 126 1.54 13.98 5.16
CA ALA A 126 0.91 13.23 4.07
C ALA A 126 1.38 11.77 4.14
N ASN A 127 0.46 10.83 4.30
CA ASN A 127 0.79 9.41 4.39
C ASN A 127 -0.29 8.55 3.69
N ARG A 128 0.02 7.31 3.46
CA ARG A 128 -0.99 6.26 3.39
C ARG A 128 -1.52 6.04 4.81
N ARG A 129 -2.40 5.07 5.05
CA ARG A 129 -2.77 4.76 6.43
C ARG A 129 -1.52 4.45 7.25
N MET A 130 -1.36 5.10 8.41
CA MET A 130 -0.26 4.82 9.31
C MET A 130 -0.30 3.37 9.79
N THR A 131 0.85 2.73 9.85
CA THR A 131 1.03 1.38 10.41
C THR A 131 1.05 1.45 11.94
N MET A 132 0.88 0.30 12.59
CA MET A 132 0.99 0.18 14.04
C MET A 132 2.28 0.84 14.58
N THR A 133 3.41 0.58 13.93
CA THR A 133 4.71 1.13 14.36
C THR A 133 4.74 2.66 14.28
N GLU A 134 4.15 3.25 13.25
CA GLU A 134 4.06 4.70 13.10
C GLU A 134 3.12 5.33 14.14
N LEU A 135 1.97 4.69 14.41
CA LEU A 135 1.05 5.11 15.48
C LEU A 135 1.73 5.04 16.85
N LEU A 136 2.40 3.94 17.18
CA LEU A 136 3.15 3.80 18.43
C LEU A 136 4.24 4.87 18.57
N GLN A 137 4.94 5.23 17.49
CA GLN A 137 5.93 6.31 17.52
C GLN A 137 5.29 7.64 17.94
N PHE A 138 4.09 7.94 17.43
CA PHE A 138 3.37 9.16 17.76
C PHE A 138 2.80 9.12 19.18
N GLU A 139 2.10 8.04 19.55
CA GLU A 139 1.46 7.87 20.86
C GLU A 139 2.45 7.91 22.03
N ARG A 140 3.65 7.34 21.86
CA ARG A 140 4.70 7.39 22.89
C ARG A 140 5.15 8.79 23.26
N VAL A 141 4.95 9.76 22.36
CA VAL A 141 5.31 11.16 22.62
C VAL A 141 4.11 11.95 23.11
N TYR A 142 2.93 11.72 22.55
CA TYR A 142 1.77 12.57 22.76
C TYR A 142 0.66 11.95 23.61
N ASN A 143 0.63 10.62 23.80
CA ASN A 143 -0.41 9.86 24.49
C ASN A 143 -1.82 10.00 23.87
N TYR A 144 -1.91 10.24 22.58
CA TYR A 144 -3.14 10.25 21.76
C TYR A 144 -2.79 9.99 20.31
N ASP A 145 -3.79 9.58 19.50
CA ASP A 145 -3.63 9.37 18.08
C ASP A 145 -3.57 10.68 17.29
N PRO A 146 -2.82 10.73 16.18
CA PRO A 146 -2.89 11.85 15.25
C PRO A 146 -4.27 11.91 14.60
N LEU A 147 -4.78 13.11 14.34
CA LEU A 147 -6.00 13.30 13.59
C LEU A 147 -5.81 12.83 12.14
N GLU A 148 -6.62 11.85 11.70
CA GLU A 148 -6.62 11.30 10.35
C GLU A 148 -7.73 11.92 9.50
N ILE A 149 -7.37 12.51 8.34
CA ILE A 149 -8.27 13.14 7.37
C ILE A 149 -7.98 12.56 5.99
N PRO A 150 -8.99 12.09 5.22
CA PRO A 150 -8.75 11.53 3.89
C PRO A 150 -8.21 12.60 2.93
N LEU A 151 -7.19 12.24 2.16
CA LEU A 151 -6.56 13.07 1.15
C LEU A 151 -7.11 12.74 -0.24
N ALA A 152 -6.99 11.48 -0.64
CA ALA A 152 -7.46 10.93 -1.89
C ALA A 152 -7.62 9.41 -1.75
N THR A 153 -8.41 8.80 -2.62
CA THR A 153 -8.47 7.35 -2.74
C THR A 153 -7.40 6.89 -3.73
N GLY A 154 -6.76 5.76 -3.45
CA GLY A 154 -5.69 5.23 -4.29
C GLY A 154 -6.18 4.79 -5.66
N SER A 155 -5.23 4.58 -6.57
CA SER A 155 -5.51 4.27 -7.98
C SER A 155 -5.84 2.80 -8.22
N LEU A 156 -6.70 2.53 -9.21
CA LEU A 156 -6.86 1.21 -9.82
C LEU A 156 -5.87 1.01 -10.97
N ASP A 157 -5.72 2.01 -11.83
CA ASP A 157 -5.11 1.86 -13.16
C ASP A 157 -3.70 2.44 -13.26
N VAL A 158 -3.21 3.09 -12.20
CA VAL A 158 -1.94 3.83 -12.25
C VAL A 158 -0.93 3.25 -11.29
N SER A 159 0.14 2.69 -11.83
CA SER A 159 1.26 2.17 -11.05
C SER A 159 2.06 3.30 -10.39
N GLY A 160 2.33 3.17 -9.09
CA GLY A 160 3.19 4.07 -8.34
C GLY A 160 2.47 5.18 -7.58
N TRP A 161 1.12 5.20 -7.60
CA TRP A 161 0.31 6.18 -6.86
C TRP A 161 -0.72 5.50 -5.96
N SER A 162 -0.25 4.79 -4.93
CA SER A 162 -1.09 4.08 -3.95
C SER A 162 -2.12 3.16 -4.62
N GLU A 163 -1.65 2.41 -5.60
CA GLU A 163 -2.47 1.45 -6.32
C GLU A 163 -3.10 0.44 -5.37
N VAL A 164 -4.34 0.08 -5.66
CA VAL A 164 -5.06 -0.94 -4.91
C VAL A 164 -4.30 -2.27 -4.93
N MET A 165 -4.21 -2.93 -3.81
CA MET A 165 -3.64 -4.28 -3.73
C MET A 165 -4.66 -5.28 -4.25
N ALA A 166 -4.27 -6.03 -5.29
CA ALA A 166 -5.04 -7.16 -5.79
C ALA A 166 -4.26 -8.45 -5.57
N VAL A 167 -4.98 -9.52 -5.36
CA VAL A 167 -4.44 -10.88 -5.29
C VAL A 167 -4.61 -11.52 -6.66
N PHE A 168 -3.59 -12.21 -7.13
CA PHE A 168 -3.62 -12.90 -8.42
C PHE A 168 -2.94 -14.26 -8.35
N VAL A 169 -3.41 -15.15 -9.19
CA VAL A 169 -2.91 -16.50 -9.39
C VAL A 169 -2.61 -16.74 -10.87
N ASN A 170 -1.88 -17.79 -11.18
CA ASN A 170 -1.69 -18.21 -12.56
C ASN A 170 -3.05 -18.46 -13.25
N ILE A 171 -3.15 -18.19 -14.55
CA ILE A 171 -4.41 -18.33 -15.33
C ILE A 171 -4.97 -19.76 -15.29
N GLU A 172 -4.10 -20.76 -15.13
CA GLU A 172 -4.50 -22.17 -15.06
C GLU A 172 -5.06 -22.58 -13.70
N ASN A 173 -4.88 -21.74 -12.66
CA ASN A 173 -5.34 -22.07 -11.31
C ASN A 173 -6.87 -22.11 -11.23
N PRO A 174 -7.51 -23.15 -10.66
CA PRO A 174 -8.96 -23.26 -10.59
C PRO A 174 -9.62 -22.27 -9.59
N ILE A 175 -8.85 -21.65 -8.71
CA ILE A 175 -9.38 -20.75 -7.66
C ILE A 175 -9.60 -19.36 -8.22
N ASP A 176 -10.84 -18.84 -8.04
CA ASP A 176 -11.27 -17.51 -8.49
C ASP A 176 -11.67 -16.56 -7.35
N GLN A 177 -11.79 -17.12 -6.14
CA GLN A 177 -12.32 -16.42 -4.96
C GLN A 177 -11.57 -16.85 -3.71
N LEU A 178 -11.24 -15.90 -2.84
CA LEU A 178 -10.61 -16.15 -1.53
C LEU A 178 -11.17 -15.19 -0.48
N THR A 179 -11.28 -15.66 0.75
CA THR A 179 -11.57 -14.80 1.90
C THR A 179 -10.28 -14.21 2.46
N LEU A 180 -10.36 -13.10 3.21
CA LEU A 180 -9.20 -12.58 3.96
C LEU A 180 -8.66 -13.63 4.93
N LYS A 181 -9.55 -14.44 5.54
CA LYS A 181 -9.16 -15.56 6.42
C LYS A 181 -8.38 -16.64 5.70
N GLN A 182 -8.74 -16.97 4.45
CA GLN A 182 -7.96 -17.91 3.63
C GLN A 182 -6.61 -17.31 3.23
N LEU A 183 -6.56 -16.03 2.90
CA LEU A 183 -5.28 -15.33 2.65
C LEU A 183 -4.38 -15.33 3.88
N ASP A 184 -4.94 -15.11 5.07
CA ASP A 184 -4.21 -15.27 6.33
C ASP A 184 -3.68 -16.70 6.49
N GLY A 185 -4.49 -17.72 6.19
CA GLY A 185 -4.05 -19.12 6.21
C GLY A 185 -2.88 -19.38 5.27
N ILE A 186 -2.84 -18.74 4.09
CA ILE A 186 -1.79 -18.93 3.08
C ILE A 186 -0.51 -18.19 3.47
N TYR A 187 -0.62 -16.90 3.79
CA TYR A 187 0.54 -16.02 4.00
C TYR A 187 1.03 -15.95 5.44
N GLY A 188 0.19 -16.28 6.41
CA GLY A 188 0.53 -16.21 7.82
C GLY A 188 0.94 -17.56 8.41
N ALA A 189 1.50 -17.50 9.62
CA ALA A 189 1.78 -18.61 10.52
C ALA A 189 0.92 -18.50 11.78
N GLU A 190 1.05 -19.47 12.68
CA GLU A 190 0.37 -19.48 13.98
C GLU A 190 0.78 -18.27 14.83
N ARG A 191 -0.17 -17.75 15.59
CA ARG A 191 0.01 -16.58 16.46
C ARG A 191 -1.02 -16.54 17.58
N ASP A 192 -0.71 -15.82 18.66
CA ASP A 192 -1.54 -15.72 19.87
C ASP A 192 -2.55 -14.56 19.83
N GLY A 193 -2.56 -13.75 18.78
CA GLY A 193 -3.44 -12.61 18.60
C GLY A 193 -3.00 -11.73 17.43
N GLY A 194 -3.51 -10.51 17.37
CA GLY A 194 -3.18 -9.53 16.35
C GLY A 194 -3.44 -8.11 16.81
N TRP A 195 -3.27 -7.15 15.93
CA TRP A 195 -3.37 -5.72 16.22
C TRP A 195 -4.41 -5.03 15.35
N VAL A 196 -5.14 -4.10 15.95
CA VAL A 196 -5.91 -3.07 15.23
C VAL A 196 -5.40 -1.72 15.72
N GLY A 197 -4.72 -0.99 14.83
CA GLY A 197 -3.94 0.16 15.29
C GLY A 197 -2.89 -0.29 16.31
N THR A 198 -2.94 0.26 17.51
CA THR A 198 -2.04 -0.05 18.65
C THR A 198 -2.68 -0.97 19.70
N VAL A 199 -3.92 -1.41 19.47
CA VAL A 199 -4.67 -2.27 20.41
C VAL A 199 -4.46 -3.74 20.06
N TRP A 200 -4.09 -4.53 21.09
CA TRP A 200 -3.95 -5.98 20.96
C TRP A 200 -5.30 -6.69 21.05
N HIS A 201 -5.52 -7.64 20.15
CA HIS A 201 -6.73 -8.43 19.99
C HIS A 201 -6.40 -9.93 20.06
N PRO A 202 -6.62 -10.60 21.22
CA PRO A 202 -6.36 -12.04 21.36
C PRO A 202 -7.30 -12.90 20.49
N GLU A 203 -8.47 -12.39 20.09
CA GLU A 203 -9.41 -13.07 19.18
C GLU A 203 -8.85 -13.30 17.78
N PHE A 204 -7.78 -12.63 17.39
CA PHE A 204 -7.05 -12.89 16.15
C PHE A 204 -5.99 -13.99 16.27
N ALA A 205 -5.99 -14.71 17.40
CA ALA A 205 -5.15 -15.90 17.53
C ALA A 205 -5.47 -16.94 16.45
N ARG A 206 -4.45 -17.60 15.94
CA ARG A 206 -4.60 -18.63 14.92
C ARG A 206 -3.63 -19.77 15.19
N ALA A 207 -4.16 -20.98 15.35
CA ALA A 207 -3.37 -22.19 15.51
C ALA A 207 -2.82 -22.69 14.16
N ALA A 208 -1.81 -23.56 14.19
CA ALA A 208 -1.21 -24.19 13.02
C ALA A 208 -2.23 -24.93 12.14
N ALA A 209 -3.30 -25.48 12.71
CA ALA A 209 -4.40 -26.09 11.97
C ALA A 209 -5.11 -25.14 10.99
N GLY A 210 -4.99 -23.82 11.19
CA GLY A 210 -5.48 -22.79 10.28
C GLY A 210 -4.52 -22.49 9.11
N ASN A 211 -3.36 -23.12 9.05
CA ASN A 211 -2.42 -22.95 7.94
C ASN A 211 -2.93 -23.63 6.67
N ILE A 212 -2.92 -22.89 5.56
CA ILE A 212 -3.30 -23.37 4.22
C ILE A 212 -2.02 -23.46 3.39
N ARG A 213 -1.67 -24.66 2.98
CA ARG A 213 -0.39 -24.94 2.29
C ARG A 213 -0.58 -25.64 0.96
N THR A 214 -1.78 -26.17 0.68
CA THR A 214 -2.11 -26.83 -0.58
C THR A 214 -3.37 -26.23 -1.20
N TRP A 215 -3.46 -26.28 -2.52
CA TRP A 215 -4.63 -25.82 -3.27
C TRP A 215 -5.89 -26.64 -2.95
N GLY A 216 -5.73 -27.93 -2.58
CA GLY A 216 -6.84 -28.78 -2.15
C GLY A 216 -7.53 -28.30 -0.88
N GLN A 217 -6.81 -27.67 0.06
CA GLN A 217 -7.40 -27.06 1.25
C GLN A 217 -8.33 -25.89 0.92
N LEU A 218 -8.23 -25.34 -0.30
CA LEU A 218 -9.11 -24.29 -0.84
C LEU A 218 -10.23 -24.84 -1.74
N GLY A 219 -10.36 -26.18 -1.82
CA GLY A 219 -11.39 -26.83 -2.63
C GLY A 219 -10.96 -27.18 -4.06
N ALA A 220 -9.69 -27.00 -4.44
CA ALA A 220 -9.20 -27.46 -5.72
C ALA A 220 -9.16 -29.00 -5.76
N THR A 221 -9.54 -29.57 -6.89
CA THR A 221 -9.68 -31.02 -7.08
C THR A 221 -8.73 -31.55 -8.16
N GLY A 222 -8.73 -32.86 -8.39
CA GLY A 222 -7.93 -33.51 -9.42
C GLY A 222 -6.43 -33.31 -9.20
N GLU A 223 -5.70 -32.94 -10.24
CA GLU A 223 -4.24 -32.72 -10.19
C GLU A 223 -3.82 -31.59 -9.22
N TRP A 224 -4.73 -30.70 -8.87
CA TRP A 224 -4.48 -29.55 -8.00
C TRP A 224 -4.60 -29.87 -6.51
N ALA A 225 -5.32 -30.93 -6.13
CA ALA A 225 -5.66 -31.21 -4.73
C ALA A 225 -4.44 -31.32 -3.81
N GLY A 226 -3.38 -31.98 -4.26
CA GLY A 226 -2.15 -32.19 -3.50
C GLY A 226 -1.05 -31.13 -3.75
N GLN A 227 -1.27 -30.20 -4.66
CA GLN A 227 -0.23 -29.25 -5.04
C GLN A 227 0.03 -28.19 -3.97
N PRO A 228 1.29 -27.86 -3.69
CA PRO A 228 1.63 -26.81 -2.75
C PRO A 228 1.21 -25.43 -3.27
N ILE A 229 0.92 -24.53 -2.34
CA ILE A 229 0.76 -23.10 -2.66
C ILE A 229 2.12 -22.43 -2.51
N HIS A 230 2.54 -21.67 -3.52
CA HIS A 230 3.75 -20.86 -3.47
C HIS A 230 3.40 -19.38 -3.25
N PRO A 231 3.39 -18.87 -2.00
CA PRO A 231 3.02 -17.50 -1.72
C PRO A 231 4.16 -16.54 -2.06
N TYR A 232 3.85 -15.51 -2.83
CA TYR A 232 4.78 -14.46 -3.27
C TYR A 232 4.40 -13.12 -2.66
N SER A 233 5.38 -12.41 -2.07
CA SER A 233 5.22 -11.14 -1.36
C SER A 233 6.33 -10.16 -1.74
N PRO A 234 6.13 -8.85 -1.67
CA PRO A 234 7.24 -7.91 -1.61
C PRO A 234 8.05 -8.14 -0.32
N THR A 235 9.32 -7.76 -0.34
CA THR A 235 10.12 -7.72 0.91
C THR A 235 9.50 -6.71 1.88
N VAL A 236 9.69 -6.92 3.18
CA VAL A 236 9.19 -6.02 4.25
C VAL A 236 9.78 -4.60 4.20
N ARG A 237 10.74 -4.37 3.32
CA ARG A 237 11.26 -3.04 2.99
C ARG A 237 10.21 -2.13 2.35
N TYR A 238 9.20 -2.72 1.69
CA TYR A 238 8.12 -2.00 1.05
C TYR A 238 6.90 -1.99 1.96
N ASP A 239 6.34 -0.82 2.14
CA ASP A 239 5.15 -0.60 2.96
C ASP A 239 3.92 -1.41 2.51
N THR A 240 3.90 -1.89 1.26
CA THR A 240 2.87 -2.79 0.76
C THR A 240 2.84 -4.12 1.52
N ALA A 241 4.00 -4.68 1.91
CA ALA A 241 4.05 -5.88 2.75
C ALA A 241 3.45 -5.63 4.14
N THR A 242 3.79 -4.48 4.77
CA THR A 242 3.24 -4.11 6.07
C THR A 242 1.72 -3.90 5.99
N LYS A 243 1.25 -3.19 4.95
CA LYS A 243 -0.20 -2.97 4.75
C LYS A 243 -0.97 -4.24 4.45
N PHE A 244 -0.35 -5.18 3.74
CA PHE A 244 -0.93 -6.51 3.56
C PHE A 244 -1.00 -7.25 4.90
N SER A 245 0.04 -7.17 5.72
CA SER A 245 0.01 -7.72 7.08
C SER A 245 -1.09 -7.10 7.92
N ASP A 246 -1.24 -5.77 7.91
CA ASP A 246 -2.31 -5.09 8.65
C ASP A 246 -3.70 -5.56 8.19
N ALA A 247 -3.93 -5.68 6.88
CA ALA A 247 -5.24 -6.03 6.33
C ALA A 247 -5.56 -7.52 6.41
N VAL A 248 -4.57 -8.40 6.34
CA VAL A 248 -4.76 -9.86 6.17
C VAL A 248 -4.25 -10.64 7.37
N LEU A 249 -3.09 -10.26 7.93
CA LEU A 249 -2.46 -10.95 9.05
C LEU A 249 -2.73 -10.26 10.41
N HIS A 250 -3.65 -9.29 10.43
CA HIS A 250 -3.99 -8.53 11.63
C HIS A 250 -2.76 -7.86 12.28
N GLY A 251 -1.91 -7.22 11.46
CA GLY A 251 -0.70 -6.54 11.92
C GLY A 251 0.39 -7.45 12.47
N SER A 252 0.27 -8.77 12.26
CA SER A 252 1.23 -9.75 12.75
C SER A 252 2.50 -9.80 11.89
N ASP A 253 3.63 -10.04 12.52
CA ASP A 253 4.92 -10.35 11.89
C ASP A 253 5.12 -11.86 11.63
N LYS A 254 4.10 -12.68 11.93
CA LYS A 254 4.13 -14.13 11.76
C LYS A 254 3.76 -14.54 10.34
N TRP A 255 4.72 -14.45 9.44
CA TRP A 255 4.58 -14.88 8.06
C TRP A 255 4.82 -16.37 7.88
N ASN A 256 4.17 -16.95 6.87
CA ASN A 256 4.51 -18.26 6.36
C ASN A 256 5.98 -18.28 5.90
N GLU A 257 6.79 -19.13 6.48
CA GLU A 257 8.22 -19.25 6.19
C GLU A 257 8.54 -19.61 4.72
N GLN A 258 7.58 -20.22 4.01
CA GLN A 258 7.70 -20.55 2.59
C GLN A 258 7.40 -19.35 1.67
N THR A 259 7.02 -18.18 2.24
CA THR A 259 6.75 -16.99 1.45
C THR A 259 8.01 -16.49 0.75
N ARG A 260 7.95 -16.51 -0.58
CA ARG A 260 9.02 -15.97 -1.40
C ARG A 260 8.90 -14.46 -1.52
N MET A 261 9.95 -13.74 -1.13
CA MET A 261 9.97 -12.28 -1.11
C MET A 261 10.72 -11.70 -2.30
N PHE A 262 10.17 -10.62 -2.90
CA PHE A 262 10.70 -9.96 -4.07
C PHE A 262 11.05 -8.49 -3.79
N GLY A 263 12.17 -8.05 -4.34
CA GLY A 263 12.63 -6.66 -4.29
C GLY A 263 12.64 -6.00 -5.67
N ASN A 264 13.07 -4.73 -5.70
CA ASN A 264 13.38 -4.02 -6.94
C ASN A 264 14.81 -4.36 -7.38
N TYR A 265 15.01 -4.57 -8.67
CA TYR A 265 16.35 -4.71 -9.23
C TYR A 265 16.40 -4.24 -10.71
N PRO A 266 17.57 -3.80 -11.20
CA PRO A 266 17.74 -3.52 -12.61
C PRO A 266 17.98 -4.81 -13.40
N GLU A 267 17.33 -4.94 -14.54
CA GLU A 267 17.58 -6.02 -15.51
C GLU A 267 17.67 -5.43 -16.92
N ASN A 268 18.75 -5.68 -17.63
CA ASN A 268 18.94 -5.20 -19.02
C ASN A 268 18.73 -3.67 -19.20
N GLY A 269 19.10 -2.86 -18.19
CA GLY A 269 18.89 -1.42 -18.19
C GLY A 269 17.47 -0.96 -17.87
N GLU A 270 16.56 -1.88 -17.56
CA GLU A 270 15.20 -1.59 -17.12
C GLU A 270 15.09 -1.67 -15.60
N PHE A 271 14.26 -0.80 -15.03
CA PHE A 271 13.94 -0.82 -13.62
C PHE A 271 12.74 -1.75 -13.37
N LEU A 272 13.03 -2.96 -12.88
CA LEU A 272 12.01 -3.93 -12.50
C LEU A 272 11.62 -3.73 -11.05
N THR A 273 10.38 -3.35 -10.85
CA THR A 273 9.81 -3.20 -9.51
C THR A 273 9.46 -4.56 -8.90
N TRP A 274 9.41 -4.65 -7.58
CA TRP A 274 9.03 -5.86 -6.87
C TRP A 274 7.72 -6.47 -7.37
N PHE A 275 6.73 -5.64 -7.70
CA PHE A 275 5.43 -6.13 -8.17
C PHE A 275 5.47 -6.68 -9.62
N MET A 276 6.31 -6.12 -10.49
CA MET A 276 6.57 -6.71 -11.82
C MET A 276 7.24 -8.07 -11.68
N ASN A 277 8.16 -8.20 -10.72
CA ASN A 277 8.83 -9.46 -10.44
C ASN A 277 7.88 -10.52 -9.88
N ILE A 278 6.95 -10.15 -8.99
CA ILE A 278 5.90 -11.04 -8.51
C ILE A 278 4.99 -11.47 -9.67
N ALA A 279 4.50 -10.53 -10.49
CA ALA A 279 3.64 -10.83 -11.62
C ALA A 279 4.32 -11.78 -12.62
N ARG A 280 5.60 -11.54 -12.92
CA ARG A 280 6.42 -12.44 -13.75
C ARG A 280 6.56 -13.83 -13.12
N GLY A 281 6.81 -13.90 -11.81
CA GLY A 281 6.88 -15.15 -11.06
C GLY A 281 5.59 -15.95 -11.16
N VAL A 282 4.44 -15.33 -10.86
CA VAL A 282 3.12 -15.98 -10.95
C VAL A 282 2.80 -16.44 -12.38
N SER A 283 3.20 -15.66 -13.38
CA SER A 283 2.99 -16.04 -14.78
C SER A 283 3.71 -17.32 -15.21
N HIS A 284 4.83 -17.66 -14.54
CA HIS A 284 5.65 -18.84 -14.85
C HIS A 284 5.49 -19.99 -13.85
N ASP A 285 4.92 -19.74 -12.69
CA ASP A 285 4.67 -20.72 -11.65
C ASP A 285 3.16 -20.92 -11.49
N ARG A 286 2.65 -22.04 -12.01
CA ARG A 286 1.21 -22.33 -11.98
C ARG A 286 0.64 -22.50 -10.57
N TYR A 287 1.50 -22.77 -9.58
CA TYR A 287 1.11 -22.96 -8.18
C TYR A 287 1.29 -21.69 -7.32
N ALA A 288 1.76 -20.62 -7.92
CA ALA A 288 1.97 -19.37 -7.20
C ALA A 288 0.68 -18.59 -6.97
N ILE A 289 0.67 -17.92 -5.82
CA ILE A 289 -0.24 -16.82 -5.49
C ILE A 289 0.58 -15.59 -5.15
N GLY A 290 0.21 -14.45 -5.67
CA GLY A 290 0.88 -13.18 -5.40
C GLY A 290 -0.10 -12.05 -5.16
N TYR A 291 0.40 -10.95 -4.64
CA TYR A 291 -0.36 -9.71 -4.54
C TYR A 291 0.48 -8.51 -4.98
N GLY A 292 -0.20 -7.48 -5.46
CA GLY A 292 0.44 -6.27 -5.96
C GLY A 292 -0.59 -5.30 -6.52
N GLY A 293 -0.15 -4.34 -7.32
CA GLY A 293 -1.06 -3.38 -7.94
C GLY A 293 -2.00 -4.03 -8.96
N ALA A 294 -3.30 -3.75 -8.86
CA ALA A 294 -4.33 -4.32 -9.73
C ALA A 294 -4.17 -3.99 -11.22
N GLN A 295 -3.43 -2.94 -11.56
CA GLN A 295 -3.15 -2.54 -12.94
C GLN A 295 -2.18 -3.48 -13.66
N ILE A 296 -1.48 -4.35 -12.92
CA ILE A 296 -0.54 -5.30 -13.53
C ILE A 296 -1.32 -6.48 -14.07
N LYS A 297 -1.25 -6.64 -15.37
CA LYS A 297 -1.93 -7.72 -16.09
C LYS A 297 -0.93 -8.40 -17.01
N THR A 298 -0.99 -9.72 -17.00
CA THR A 298 -0.38 -10.57 -18.02
C THR A 298 -1.45 -11.51 -18.55
N ASP A 299 -1.23 -12.10 -19.69
CA ASP A 299 -2.11 -13.12 -20.28
C ASP A 299 -2.08 -14.47 -19.53
N ARG A 300 -1.11 -14.62 -18.62
CA ARG A 300 -0.87 -15.85 -17.84
C ARG A 300 -1.27 -15.74 -16.36
N MET A 301 -1.96 -14.68 -15.96
CA MET A 301 -2.47 -14.55 -14.60
C MET A 301 -3.87 -13.96 -14.57
N LYS A 302 -4.61 -14.23 -13.49
CA LYS A 302 -5.95 -13.70 -13.24
C LYS A 302 -6.06 -13.14 -11.82
N LEU A 303 -6.92 -12.12 -11.66
CA LEU A 303 -7.26 -11.56 -10.37
C LEU A 303 -8.27 -12.44 -9.65
N VAL A 304 -8.07 -12.58 -8.34
CA VAL A 304 -8.97 -13.32 -7.43
C VAL A 304 -9.94 -12.33 -6.78
N ALA A 305 -11.23 -12.68 -6.69
CA ALA A 305 -12.20 -11.91 -5.94
C ALA A 305 -12.01 -12.14 -4.43
N ILE A 306 -12.14 -11.07 -3.63
CA ILE A 306 -11.86 -11.12 -2.19
C ILE A 306 -13.12 -10.85 -1.39
N GLN A 307 -13.36 -11.68 -0.36
CA GLN A 307 -14.41 -11.51 0.63
C GLN A 307 -13.76 -11.05 1.94
N ALA A 308 -14.29 -9.96 2.52
CA ALA A 308 -13.77 -9.42 3.79
C ALA A 308 -14.31 -10.20 5.00
N GLU A 309 -15.61 -10.40 5.05
CA GLU A 309 -16.33 -10.99 6.18
C GLU A 309 -17.10 -12.23 5.76
N ASP A 310 -17.23 -13.19 6.66
CA ASP A 310 -17.98 -14.41 6.41
C ASP A 310 -19.44 -14.08 6.01
N GLY A 311 -19.88 -14.64 4.88
CA GLY A 311 -21.21 -14.38 4.32
C GLY A 311 -21.35 -13.07 3.52
N GLY A 312 -20.32 -12.21 3.49
CA GLY A 312 -20.29 -11.02 2.66
C GLY A 312 -20.05 -11.34 1.17
N PRO A 313 -20.07 -10.32 0.29
CA PRO A 313 -19.84 -10.53 -1.13
C PRO A 313 -18.35 -10.75 -1.45
N PHE A 314 -18.08 -11.56 -2.47
CA PHE A 314 -16.78 -11.59 -3.12
C PHE A 314 -16.66 -10.43 -4.09
N LEU A 315 -15.73 -9.54 -3.84
CA LEU A 315 -15.54 -8.31 -4.61
C LEU A 315 -14.24 -8.38 -5.44
N ARG A 316 -14.30 -7.82 -6.64
CA ARG A 316 -13.12 -7.52 -7.46
C ARG A 316 -12.78 -6.05 -7.35
N PRO A 317 -11.50 -5.66 -7.52
CA PRO A 317 -11.14 -4.27 -7.57
C PRO A 317 -11.71 -3.62 -8.82
N THR A 318 -12.65 -2.71 -8.64
CA THR A 318 -13.23 -1.83 -9.66
C THR A 318 -13.10 -0.39 -9.17
N ARG A 319 -13.18 0.59 -10.06
CA ARG A 319 -13.19 2.00 -9.64
C ARG A 319 -14.29 2.28 -8.62
N GLN A 320 -15.47 1.73 -8.84
CA GLN A 320 -16.60 1.88 -7.94
C GLN A 320 -16.31 1.30 -6.53
N THR A 321 -15.84 0.04 -6.46
CA THR A 321 -15.56 -0.61 -5.17
C THR A 321 -14.39 0.02 -4.43
N ILE A 322 -13.42 0.58 -5.15
CA ILE A 322 -12.27 1.27 -4.57
C ILE A 322 -12.68 2.66 -4.06
N GLN A 323 -13.40 3.45 -4.86
CA GLN A 323 -13.85 4.77 -4.48
C GLN A 323 -14.84 4.72 -3.31
N ALA A 324 -15.72 3.72 -3.30
CA ALA A 324 -16.61 3.44 -2.18
C ALA A 324 -15.89 2.83 -0.96
N ARG A 325 -14.62 2.43 -1.10
CA ARG A 325 -13.81 1.73 -0.08
C ARG A 325 -14.44 0.42 0.42
N THR A 326 -15.21 -0.24 -0.44
CA THR A 326 -15.83 -1.55 -0.15
C THR A 326 -14.93 -2.73 -0.54
N PHE A 327 -13.98 -2.53 -1.47
CA PHE A 327 -13.00 -3.57 -1.80
C PHE A 327 -12.02 -3.75 -0.62
N PRO A 328 -11.84 -4.97 -0.08
CA PRO A 328 -11.13 -5.17 1.19
C PRO A 328 -9.67 -4.71 1.20
N LEU A 329 -8.99 -4.77 0.05
CA LEU A 329 -7.57 -4.40 -0.09
C LEU A 329 -7.40 -3.05 -0.82
N PHE A 330 -8.38 -2.14 -0.67
CA PHE A 330 -8.24 -0.80 -1.21
C PHE A 330 -7.06 -0.06 -0.57
N GLN A 331 -6.54 0.93 -1.27
CA GLN A 331 -5.54 1.87 -0.75
C GLN A 331 -6.13 3.27 -0.73
N ALA A 332 -5.69 4.08 0.20
CA ALA A 332 -6.04 5.49 0.29
C ALA A 332 -4.89 6.28 0.91
N ASN A 333 -4.93 7.59 0.71
CA ASN A 333 -3.97 8.52 1.30
C ASN A 333 -4.70 9.45 2.27
N TYR A 334 -3.97 9.86 3.29
CA TYR A 334 -4.50 10.64 4.40
C TYR A 334 -3.57 11.79 4.74
N TRP A 335 -4.17 12.85 5.26
CA TRP A 335 -3.51 13.87 6.04
C TRP A 335 -3.53 13.48 7.50
N TYR A 336 -2.42 13.63 8.16
CA TYR A 336 -2.29 13.48 9.61
C TYR A 336 -1.90 14.79 10.24
N VAL A 337 -2.52 15.11 11.37
CA VAL A 337 -2.27 16.34 12.13
C VAL A 337 -2.03 16.00 13.58
N ASN A 338 -1.02 16.61 14.17
CA ASN A 338 -0.84 16.57 15.61
C ASN A 338 -1.84 17.55 16.25
N ARG A 339 -3.04 17.04 16.57
CA ARG A 339 -4.08 17.78 17.29
C ARG A 339 -4.38 17.09 18.60
N LYS A 340 -4.09 17.77 19.72
CA LYS A 340 -4.50 17.28 21.04
C LYS A 340 -6.02 17.21 21.11
N PRO A 341 -6.62 16.11 21.59
CA PRO A 341 -8.06 15.98 21.72
C PRO A 341 -8.70 17.18 22.46
N GLY A 342 -9.80 17.69 21.93
CA GLY A 342 -10.50 18.85 22.49
C GLY A 342 -9.84 20.21 22.21
N GLN A 343 -8.73 20.26 21.48
CA GLN A 343 -8.13 21.52 21.06
C GLN A 343 -8.46 21.84 19.60
N PRO A 344 -8.62 23.13 19.24
CA PRO A 344 -8.84 23.52 17.85
C PRO A 344 -7.59 23.25 17.01
N LEU A 345 -7.80 23.06 15.71
CA LEU A 345 -6.72 23.04 14.72
C LEU A 345 -6.08 24.43 14.56
N ASP A 346 -4.80 24.44 14.19
CA ASP A 346 -4.18 25.67 13.65
C ASP A 346 -5.02 26.19 12.48
N PRO A 347 -5.42 27.48 12.48
CA PRO A 347 -6.31 28.03 11.46
C PRO A 347 -5.85 27.82 10.02
N LYS A 348 -4.55 27.96 9.74
CA LYS A 348 -4.03 27.74 8.38
C LYS A 348 -4.13 26.27 7.94
N VAL A 349 -3.92 25.34 8.87
CA VAL A 349 -4.06 23.88 8.61
C VAL A 349 -5.53 23.55 8.38
N ARG A 350 -6.43 24.08 9.22
CA ARG A 350 -7.88 23.85 9.09
C ARG A 350 -8.40 24.38 7.74
N GLU A 351 -8.05 25.58 7.34
CA GLU A 351 -8.46 26.15 6.05
C GLU A 351 -7.91 25.34 4.86
N PHE A 352 -6.65 24.89 4.92
CA PHE A 352 -6.09 24.07 3.86
C PHE A 352 -6.81 22.72 3.74
N LEU A 353 -7.10 22.06 4.86
CA LEU A 353 -7.84 20.78 4.86
C LEU A 353 -9.27 20.96 4.36
N ARG A 354 -9.96 22.07 4.70
CA ARG A 354 -11.28 22.42 4.16
C ARG A 354 -11.23 22.63 2.64
N TYR A 355 -10.18 23.31 2.15
CA TYR A 355 -9.97 23.47 0.70
C TYR A 355 -9.75 22.11 0.01
N VAL A 356 -8.85 21.28 0.52
CA VAL A 356 -8.57 19.96 -0.08
C VAL A 356 -9.82 19.08 -0.13
N LEU A 357 -10.68 19.17 0.88
CA LEU A 357 -11.94 18.39 0.97
C LEU A 357 -13.09 19.01 0.17
N SER A 358 -12.95 20.21 -0.35
CA SER A 358 -13.99 20.88 -1.13
C SER A 358 -14.09 20.33 -2.56
N GLN A 359 -15.14 20.77 -3.27
CA GLN A 359 -15.31 20.50 -4.69
C GLN A 359 -14.10 20.99 -5.51
N GLU A 360 -13.59 22.19 -5.21
CA GLU A 360 -12.41 22.77 -5.85
C GLU A 360 -11.16 21.93 -5.62
N GLY A 361 -10.90 21.54 -4.37
CA GLY A 361 -9.74 20.72 -4.00
C GLY A 361 -9.80 19.32 -4.58
N GLN A 362 -10.97 18.68 -4.60
CA GLN A 362 -11.14 17.34 -5.20
C GLN A 362 -11.16 17.40 -6.74
N SER A 363 -11.54 18.53 -7.33
CA SER A 363 -11.37 18.77 -8.78
C SER A 363 -9.90 18.75 -9.21
N GLU A 364 -8.97 19.19 -8.34
CA GLU A 364 -7.53 19.08 -8.62
C GLU A 364 -7.04 17.63 -8.56
N VAL A 365 -7.65 16.77 -7.75
CA VAL A 365 -7.38 15.32 -7.76
C VAL A 365 -7.76 14.71 -9.12
N VAL A 366 -8.95 15.06 -9.61
CA VAL A 366 -9.43 14.64 -10.94
C VAL A 366 -8.53 15.18 -12.04
N ARG A 367 -8.12 16.45 -11.95
CA ARG A 367 -7.23 17.09 -12.91
C ARG A 367 -5.86 16.43 -12.99
N ASP A 368 -5.27 16.05 -11.86
CA ASP A 368 -4.00 15.30 -11.82
C ASP A 368 -4.16 13.89 -12.40
N GLY A 369 -5.32 13.28 -12.18
CA GLY A 369 -5.75 12.01 -12.82
C GLY A 369 -4.90 10.81 -12.47
N LYS A 370 -4.29 10.77 -11.30
CA LYS A 370 -3.54 9.61 -10.77
C LYS A 370 -4.22 8.95 -9.59
N TYR A 371 -4.99 9.72 -8.83
CA TYR A 371 -5.81 9.27 -7.72
C TYR A 371 -7.30 9.36 -8.07
N LEU A 372 -8.12 8.65 -7.32
CA LEU A 372 -9.57 8.84 -7.32
C LEU A 372 -9.96 9.87 -6.25
N PRO A 373 -10.91 10.77 -6.53
CA PRO A 373 -11.36 11.73 -5.54
C PRO A 373 -12.07 11.04 -4.37
N VAL A 374 -12.08 11.70 -3.21
CA VAL A 374 -12.83 11.26 -2.03
C VAL A 374 -14.32 11.47 -2.28
N ASN A 375 -15.16 10.50 -1.90
CA ASN A 375 -16.60 10.61 -2.06
C ASN A 375 -17.23 11.55 -1.01
N ALA A 376 -18.47 12.00 -1.27
CA ALA A 376 -19.17 12.97 -0.44
C ALA A 376 -19.37 12.52 1.02
N THR A 377 -19.68 11.24 1.26
CA THR A 377 -19.86 10.71 2.61
C THR A 377 -18.59 10.89 3.44
N LEU A 378 -17.43 10.46 2.90
CA LEU A 378 -16.15 10.59 3.57
C LEU A 378 -15.72 12.05 3.76
N VAL A 379 -16.03 12.92 2.79
CA VAL A 379 -15.77 14.37 2.92
C VAL A 379 -16.57 14.98 4.06
N HIS A 380 -17.88 14.71 4.13
CA HIS A 380 -18.73 15.24 5.20
C HIS A 380 -18.31 14.72 6.59
N GLU A 381 -17.91 13.45 6.71
CA GLU A 381 -17.35 12.90 7.95
C GLU A 381 -16.02 13.56 8.32
N ALA A 382 -15.16 13.79 7.34
CA ALA A 382 -13.87 14.42 7.57
C ALA A 382 -14.00 15.89 7.99
N LEU A 383 -14.92 16.65 7.38
CA LEU A 383 -15.17 18.04 7.76
C LEU A 383 -15.62 18.18 9.21
N LYS A 384 -16.47 17.26 9.72
CA LYS A 384 -16.86 17.23 11.14
C LYS A 384 -15.69 17.03 12.10
N LYS A 385 -14.61 16.39 11.63
CA LYS A 385 -13.40 16.20 12.44
C LYS A 385 -12.53 17.45 12.53
N LEU A 386 -12.78 18.49 11.71
CA LEU A 386 -11.98 19.72 11.70
C LEU A 386 -12.44 20.73 12.75
N ASP A 387 -13.60 20.53 13.32
CA ASP A 387 -14.22 21.38 14.37
C ASP A 387 -13.81 20.93 15.80
#